data_1b2e3958e2f2de0e9ffba48855a98b00
#
_entry.id   1b2e3958e2f2de0e9ffba48855a98b00
#
_cell.length_a   1.000
_cell.length_b   1.000
_cell.length_c   1.000
_cell.angle_alpha   90.00
_cell.angle_beta   90.00
_cell.angle_gamma   90.00
#
_symmetry.space_group_name_H-M   'P 1'
#
loop_
_entity.id
_entity.type
_entity.pdbx_description
1 polymer ?
#
loop_
_entity_poly.entity_id
_entity_poly.type
_entity_poly.pdbx_seq_one_letter_code
_entity_poly.pdbx_strand_id
1 'polypeptide(L)'
;MLFRSLRKLSPTQVAKLMELSDALAALNVGRYQAWQAQATRDNSKPAVLAFNGDVYEGLDARTLKTADLTWAQDHLVILSGLYGALRPLDRLQPYRLEMGTALKTRRGKDLYAYWGDTVARDLNERLQDRRAASSRPVIVNLASQEYAKVALRPSLQARVVDCQFEDWKGDRYKVISFFAKRARGLMARWAIEHRVKSVKQLHDFQQEGYALDASVSSEDRWVFRRRVA
;
A
#
# COMPACT_ATOMS: atom_id res chain seq x y z
N MET A 1 -4.65 -18.54 10.35
CA MET A 1 -5.11 -17.55 9.35
C MET A 1 -5.93 -16.47 10.05
N LEU A 2 -5.72 -15.19 9.75
CA LEU A 2 -6.42 -14.03 10.34
C LEU A 2 -7.95 -14.12 10.22
N PHE A 3 -8.47 -14.62 9.11
CA PHE A 3 -9.91 -14.83 8.94
C PHE A 3 -10.56 -15.67 10.03
N ARG A 4 -9.89 -16.72 10.52
CA ARG A 4 -10.43 -17.54 11.61
C ARG A 4 -10.59 -16.75 12.92
N SER A 5 -9.73 -15.74 13.14
CA SER A 5 -9.85 -14.86 14.30
C SER A 5 -10.96 -13.84 14.11
N LEU A 6 -11.06 -13.22 12.93
CA LEU A 6 -12.08 -12.23 12.60
C LEU A 6 -13.50 -12.80 12.60
N ARG A 7 -13.69 -14.02 12.07
CA ARG A 7 -14.99 -14.72 12.04
C ARG A 7 -15.62 -14.97 13.41
N LYS A 8 -14.80 -14.97 14.47
CA LYS A 8 -15.26 -15.19 15.84
C LYS A 8 -15.77 -13.94 16.52
N LEU A 9 -15.55 -12.78 15.92
CA LEU A 9 -15.91 -11.50 16.51
C LEU A 9 -17.36 -11.14 16.21
N SER A 10 -18.09 -10.65 17.24
CA SER A 10 -19.40 -10.05 17.07
C SER A 10 -19.29 -8.66 16.42
N PRO A 11 -20.42 -8.11 15.89
CA PRO A 11 -20.42 -6.74 15.36
C PRO A 11 -19.92 -5.71 16.38
N THR A 12 -20.32 -5.80 17.64
CA THR A 12 -19.86 -4.90 18.72
C THR A 12 -18.34 -5.00 18.95
N GLN A 13 -17.80 -6.22 18.89
CA GLN A 13 -16.36 -6.42 19.02
C GLN A 13 -15.59 -5.86 17.82
N VAL A 14 -16.12 -6.00 16.60
CA VAL A 14 -15.53 -5.42 15.38
C VAL A 14 -15.63 -3.90 15.40
N ALA A 15 -16.76 -3.32 15.83
CA ALA A 15 -16.94 -1.88 16.01
C ALA A 15 -15.86 -1.31 16.94
N LYS A 16 -15.67 -1.91 18.11
CA LYS A 16 -14.67 -1.50 19.09
C LYS A 16 -13.24 -1.68 18.60
N LEU A 17 -12.95 -2.80 17.92
CA LEU A 17 -11.59 -3.14 17.45
C LEU A 17 -11.08 -2.17 16.38
N MET A 18 -11.95 -1.68 15.52
CA MET A 18 -11.59 -0.86 14.36
C MET A 18 -12.24 0.53 14.37
N GLU A 19 -12.86 0.93 15.50
CA GLU A 19 -13.52 2.23 15.69
C GLU A 19 -14.53 2.54 14.57
N LEU A 20 -15.40 1.56 14.29
CA LEU A 20 -16.40 1.63 13.23
C LEU A 20 -17.79 1.92 13.77
N SER A 21 -18.63 2.54 12.93
CA SER A 21 -20.08 2.58 13.16
C SER A 21 -20.68 1.15 13.16
N ASP A 22 -21.80 0.96 13.84
CA ASP A 22 -22.48 -0.34 13.91
C ASP A 22 -22.82 -0.91 12.54
N ALA A 23 -23.24 -0.07 11.60
CA ALA A 23 -23.55 -0.47 10.22
C ALA A 23 -22.29 -1.00 9.50
N LEU A 24 -21.15 -0.32 9.63
CA LEU A 24 -19.89 -0.77 9.04
C LEU A 24 -19.34 -2.03 9.73
N ALA A 25 -19.51 -2.15 11.03
CA ALA A 25 -19.13 -3.34 11.77
C ALA A 25 -19.94 -4.57 11.33
N ALA A 26 -21.27 -4.44 11.24
CA ALA A 26 -22.16 -5.49 10.76
C ALA A 26 -21.82 -5.92 9.32
N LEU A 27 -21.59 -4.94 8.41
CA LEU A 27 -21.16 -5.21 7.04
C LEU A 27 -19.86 -6.03 7.00
N ASN A 28 -18.88 -5.68 7.82
CA ASN A 28 -17.59 -6.38 7.81
C ASN A 28 -17.66 -7.76 8.46
N VAL A 29 -18.48 -7.95 9.50
CA VAL A 29 -18.77 -9.30 10.02
C VAL A 29 -19.39 -10.16 8.92
N GLY A 30 -20.36 -9.66 8.16
CA GLY A 30 -20.94 -10.37 7.02
C GLY A 30 -19.88 -10.75 5.98
N ARG A 31 -18.95 -9.84 5.65
CA ARG A 31 -17.82 -10.12 4.75
C ARG A 31 -16.91 -11.22 5.28
N TYR A 32 -16.59 -11.22 6.57
CA TYR A 32 -15.77 -12.28 7.18
C TYR A 32 -16.47 -13.63 7.17
N GLN A 33 -17.79 -13.66 7.39
CA GLN A 33 -18.57 -14.90 7.32
C GLN A 33 -18.65 -15.46 5.89
N ALA A 34 -18.85 -14.59 4.90
CA ALA A 34 -18.95 -14.96 3.49
C ALA A 34 -17.62 -15.35 2.85
N TRP A 35 -16.49 -15.04 3.47
CA TRP A 35 -15.17 -15.30 2.88
C TRP A 35 -14.93 -16.80 2.64
N GLN A 36 -14.42 -17.16 1.48
CA GLN A 36 -14.12 -18.52 1.05
C GLN A 36 -12.63 -18.67 0.75
N ALA A 37 -12.09 -19.89 0.94
CA ALA A 37 -10.68 -20.17 0.66
C ALA A 37 -10.36 -20.02 -0.84
N GLN A 38 -11.31 -20.34 -1.71
CA GLN A 38 -11.17 -20.21 -3.15
C GLN A 38 -11.71 -18.85 -3.62
N ALA A 39 -10.86 -18.06 -4.26
CA ALA A 39 -11.25 -16.84 -4.94
C ALA A 39 -11.81 -17.18 -6.33
N THR A 40 -13.03 -16.69 -6.61
CA THR A 40 -13.71 -16.82 -7.91
C THR A 40 -13.96 -15.44 -8.52
N ARG A 41 -14.48 -15.39 -9.75
CA ARG A 41 -14.87 -14.13 -10.38
C ARG A 41 -16.03 -13.44 -9.65
N ASP A 42 -16.91 -14.23 -9.02
CA ASP A 42 -18.12 -13.72 -8.37
C ASP A 42 -17.84 -13.18 -6.96
N ASN A 43 -16.88 -13.76 -6.23
CA ASN A 43 -16.60 -13.41 -4.84
C ASN A 43 -15.36 -12.52 -4.65
N SER A 44 -14.59 -12.21 -5.70
CA SER A 44 -13.33 -11.50 -5.59
C SER A 44 -13.05 -10.58 -6.77
N LYS A 45 -12.17 -9.59 -6.56
CA LYS A 45 -11.67 -8.66 -7.58
C LYS A 45 -10.15 -8.61 -7.54
N PRO A 46 -9.47 -8.22 -8.64
CA PRO A 46 -8.06 -7.84 -8.58
C PRO A 46 -7.81 -6.78 -7.52
N ALA A 47 -6.71 -6.92 -6.77
CA ALA A 47 -6.41 -6.04 -5.62
C ALA A 47 -6.45 -4.56 -5.99
N VAL A 48 -5.82 -4.19 -7.11
CA VAL A 48 -5.75 -2.80 -7.59
C VAL A 48 -7.13 -2.19 -7.91
N LEU A 49 -8.13 -3.03 -8.20
CA LEU A 49 -9.52 -2.63 -8.49
C LEU A 49 -10.46 -2.82 -7.30
N ALA A 50 -10.01 -3.51 -6.25
CA ALA A 50 -10.82 -3.84 -5.08
C ALA A 50 -10.63 -2.83 -3.95
N PHE A 51 -9.43 -2.32 -3.76
CA PHE A 51 -9.16 -1.27 -2.79
C PHE A 51 -9.76 0.06 -3.20
N ASN A 52 -10.19 0.83 -2.21
CA ASN A 52 -10.79 2.15 -2.37
C ASN A 52 -10.16 3.13 -1.38
N GLY A 53 -10.18 4.43 -1.70
CA GLY A 53 -9.65 5.52 -0.89
C GLY A 53 -8.64 6.37 -1.67
N ASP A 54 -8.19 7.47 -1.05
CA ASP A 54 -7.45 8.56 -1.68
C ASP A 54 -6.23 8.11 -2.51
N VAL A 55 -5.49 7.08 -2.07
CA VAL A 55 -4.36 6.52 -2.81
C VAL A 55 -4.84 5.90 -4.13
N TYR A 56 -5.93 5.14 -4.07
CA TYR A 56 -6.47 4.44 -5.24
C TYR A 56 -7.22 5.38 -6.18
N GLU A 57 -7.74 6.50 -5.68
CA GLU A 57 -8.25 7.59 -6.52
C GLU A 57 -7.12 8.24 -7.32
N GLY A 58 -5.96 8.49 -6.69
CA GLY A 58 -4.79 9.00 -7.39
C GLY A 58 -4.21 7.99 -8.41
N LEU A 59 -4.23 6.71 -8.10
CA LEU A 59 -3.79 5.64 -9.02
C LEU A 59 -4.75 5.45 -10.19
N ASP A 60 -6.05 5.59 -9.94
CA ASP A 60 -7.14 5.41 -10.92
C ASP A 60 -6.93 4.20 -11.86
N ALA A 61 -6.75 3.04 -11.26
CA ALA A 61 -6.40 1.81 -11.97
C ALA A 61 -7.43 1.36 -13.00
N ARG A 62 -8.67 1.87 -12.92
CA ARG A 62 -9.76 1.53 -13.85
C ARG A 62 -9.52 2.11 -15.26
N THR A 63 -8.75 3.18 -15.37
CA THR A 63 -8.41 3.85 -16.62
C THR A 63 -7.08 3.38 -17.21
N LEU A 64 -6.32 2.53 -16.50
CA LEU A 64 -5.08 1.94 -16.98
C LEU A 64 -5.36 0.89 -18.07
N LYS A 65 -4.52 0.87 -19.11
CA LYS A 65 -4.58 -0.13 -20.18
C LYS A 65 -4.13 -1.50 -19.66
N THR A 66 -4.51 -2.57 -20.34
CA THR A 66 -4.08 -3.94 -19.99
C THR A 66 -2.56 -4.06 -19.90
N ALA A 67 -1.82 -3.45 -20.84
CA ALA A 67 -0.36 -3.43 -20.81
C ALA A 67 0.22 -2.72 -19.57
N ASP A 68 -0.49 -1.69 -19.05
CA ASP A 68 -0.11 -0.98 -17.83
C ASP A 68 -0.31 -1.86 -16.58
N LEU A 69 -1.44 -2.54 -16.54
CA LEU A 69 -1.74 -3.49 -15.46
C LEU A 69 -0.77 -4.68 -15.45
N THR A 70 -0.37 -5.17 -16.63
CA THR A 70 0.65 -6.22 -16.77
C THR A 70 2.00 -5.75 -16.23
N TRP A 71 2.42 -4.54 -16.58
CA TRP A 71 3.65 -3.98 -16.03
C TRP A 71 3.55 -3.76 -14.52
N ALA A 72 2.42 -3.21 -14.06
CA ALA A 72 2.17 -3.00 -12.63
C ALA A 72 2.21 -4.30 -11.83
N GLN A 73 1.68 -5.41 -12.38
CA GLN A 73 1.71 -6.74 -11.75
C GLN A 73 3.11 -7.15 -11.33
N ASP A 74 4.07 -6.68 -12.08
CA ASP A 74 5.47 -6.99 -11.85
C ASP A 74 6.22 -5.96 -11.01
N HIS A 75 5.74 -4.73 -10.88
CA HIS A 75 6.51 -3.64 -10.28
C HIS A 75 5.83 -3.01 -9.05
N LEU A 76 4.55 -3.24 -8.84
CA LEU A 76 3.80 -2.68 -7.73
C LEU A 76 3.45 -3.76 -6.71
N VAL A 77 3.58 -3.43 -5.43
CA VAL A 77 3.10 -4.25 -4.32
C VAL A 77 2.12 -3.43 -3.48
N ILE A 78 0.98 -4.02 -3.20
CA ILE A 78 -0.07 -3.43 -2.35
C ILE A 78 -0.01 -4.11 -0.98
N LEU A 79 0.21 -3.33 0.08
CA LEU A 79 0.24 -3.83 1.44
C LEU A 79 -1.17 -3.94 2.02
N SER A 80 -1.43 -5.03 2.72
CA SER A 80 -2.75 -5.41 3.22
C SER A 80 -2.67 -5.96 4.64
N GLY A 81 -3.52 -5.45 5.56
CA GLY A 81 -3.60 -5.98 6.92
C GLY A 81 -3.98 -7.46 6.96
N LEU A 82 -4.80 -7.91 6.01
CA LEU A 82 -5.32 -9.28 5.97
C LEU A 82 -4.47 -10.24 5.12
N TYR A 83 -3.94 -9.76 3.98
CA TYR A 83 -3.25 -10.59 2.99
C TYR A 83 -1.72 -10.40 3.00
N GLY A 84 -1.20 -9.41 3.73
CA GLY A 84 0.23 -9.09 3.77
C GLY A 84 0.66 -8.26 2.57
N ALA A 85 1.21 -8.90 1.55
CA ALA A 85 1.62 -8.28 0.30
C ALA A 85 0.87 -8.89 -0.89
N LEU A 86 0.29 -8.03 -1.72
CA LEU A 86 -0.48 -8.41 -2.90
C LEU A 86 0.13 -7.76 -4.14
N ARG A 87 0.13 -8.47 -5.25
CA ARG A 87 0.35 -7.86 -6.56
C ARG A 87 -0.96 -7.26 -7.08
N PRO A 88 -0.93 -6.31 -8.01
CA PRO A 88 -2.13 -5.63 -8.52
C PRO A 88 -3.26 -6.55 -8.99
N LEU A 89 -2.95 -7.64 -9.67
CA LEU A 89 -3.94 -8.56 -10.24
C LEU A 89 -4.25 -9.75 -9.32
N ASP A 90 -3.61 -9.87 -8.15
CA ASP A 90 -3.95 -10.89 -7.16
C ASP A 90 -5.39 -10.66 -6.69
N ARG A 91 -6.17 -11.74 -6.62
CA ARG A 91 -7.59 -11.64 -6.29
C ARG A 91 -7.82 -11.63 -4.80
N LEU A 92 -8.63 -10.68 -4.34
CA LEU A 92 -9.06 -10.61 -2.95
C LEU A 92 -10.57 -10.47 -2.83
N GLN A 93 -11.10 -11.00 -1.75
CA GLN A 93 -12.50 -10.84 -1.36
C GLN A 93 -12.67 -9.60 -0.48
N PRO A 94 -13.85 -8.97 -0.46
CA PRO A 94 -14.09 -7.75 0.31
C PRO A 94 -13.78 -7.94 1.81
N TYR A 95 -13.05 -7.01 2.39
CA TYR A 95 -12.76 -6.95 3.82
C TYR A 95 -12.42 -5.52 4.25
N ARG A 96 -12.41 -5.29 5.56
CA ARG A 96 -11.74 -4.15 6.19
C ARG A 96 -10.90 -4.65 7.35
N LEU A 97 -9.61 -4.40 7.31
CA LEU A 97 -8.66 -4.64 8.39
C LEU A 97 -7.43 -3.78 8.12
N GLU A 98 -7.26 -2.71 8.88
CA GLU A 98 -6.11 -1.82 8.78
C GLU A 98 -4.90 -2.44 9.47
N MET A 99 -3.69 -2.12 9.02
CA MET A 99 -2.46 -2.73 9.52
C MET A 99 -2.19 -2.39 10.99
N GLY A 100 -2.61 -1.19 11.43
CA GLY A 100 -2.49 -0.73 12.81
C GLY A 100 -3.46 -1.40 13.80
N THR A 101 -4.41 -2.21 13.30
CA THR A 101 -5.43 -2.85 14.15
C THR A 101 -4.81 -3.79 15.19
N ALA A 102 -5.15 -3.60 16.47
CA ALA A 102 -4.68 -4.40 17.59
C ALA A 102 -5.41 -5.76 17.70
N LEU A 103 -5.47 -6.51 16.58
CA LEU A 103 -6.08 -7.83 16.54
C LEU A 103 -5.17 -8.87 17.20
N LYS A 104 -5.53 -9.28 18.42
CA LYS A 104 -4.82 -10.35 19.12
C LYS A 104 -5.04 -11.70 18.45
N THR A 105 -3.96 -12.41 18.17
CA THR A 105 -3.95 -13.74 17.56
C THR A 105 -3.01 -14.68 18.33
N ARG A 106 -2.98 -15.97 17.95
CA ARG A 106 -1.97 -16.90 18.51
C ARG A 106 -0.52 -16.52 18.16
N ARG A 107 -0.30 -15.68 17.14
CA ARG A 107 1.02 -15.26 16.66
C ARG A 107 1.48 -13.91 17.25
N GLY A 108 0.62 -13.22 18.02
CA GLY A 108 1.00 -11.98 18.67
C GLY A 108 -0.19 -11.08 19.02
N LYS A 109 0.13 -9.94 19.62
CA LYS A 109 -0.84 -8.98 20.18
C LYS A 109 -1.51 -8.08 19.14
N ASP A 110 -0.94 -7.96 17.95
CA ASP A 110 -1.37 -7.09 16.86
C ASP A 110 -0.96 -7.67 15.50
N LEU A 111 -1.27 -6.96 14.41
CA LEU A 111 -0.93 -7.41 13.05
C LEU A 111 0.56 -7.29 12.76
N TYR A 112 1.28 -6.37 13.37
CA TYR A 112 2.74 -6.27 13.22
C TYR A 112 3.43 -7.52 13.76
N ALA A 113 3.01 -7.96 14.95
CA ALA A 113 3.49 -9.21 15.53
C ALA A 113 3.04 -10.44 14.74
N TYR A 114 1.83 -10.42 14.19
CA TYR A 114 1.31 -11.50 13.35
C TYR A 114 2.16 -11.69 12.08
N TRP A 115 2.43 -10.61 11.36
CA TRP A 115 3.18 -10.66 10.10
C TRP A 115 4.68 -10.85 10.34
N GLY A 116 5.24 -10.27 11.41
CA GLY A 116 6.68 -10.33 11.69
C GLY A 116 7.49 -9.95 10.47
N ASP A 117 8.38 -10.83 10.03
CA ASP A 117 9.22 -10.63 8.84
C ASP A 117 8.61 -11.23 7.54
N THR A 118 7.40 -11.76 7.60
CA THR A 118 6.80 -12.48 6.46
C THR A 118 6.71 -11.60 5.22
N VAL A 119 6.28 -10.32 5.37
CA VAL A 119 6.15 -9.38 4.24
C VAL A 119 7.52 -9.00 3.68
N ALA A 120 8.50 -8.73 4.55
CA ALA A 120 9.86 -8.39 4.10
C ALA A 120 10.52 -9.55 3.35
N ARG A 121 10.30 -10.80 3.80
CA ARG A 121 10.82 -11.99 3.10
C ARG A 121 10.16 -12.20 1.73
N ASP A 122 8.84 -12.04 1.64
CA ASP A 122 8.12 -12.10 0.35
C ASP A 122 8.64 -11.03 -0.62
N LEU A 123 8.92 -9.81 -0.14
CA LEU A 123 9.54 -8.77 -0.96
C LEU A 123 10.96 -9.16 -1.41
N ASN A 124 11.77 -9.74 -0.54
CA ASN A 124 13.11 -10.21 -0.91
C ASN A 124 13.06 -11.28 -2.01
N GLU A 125 12.17 -12.28 -1.88
CA GLU A 125 11.96 -13.32 -2.89
C GLU A 125 11.60 -12.73 -4.25
N ARG A 126 10.61 -11.83 -4.29
CA ARG A 126 10.20 -11.12 -5.53
C ARG A 126 11.33 -10.30 -6.16
N LEU A 127 12.20 -9.72 -5.35
CA LEU A 127 13.34 -8.93 -5.83
C LEU A 127 14.48 -9.82 -6.33
N GLN A 128 14.66 -11.03 -5.78
CA GLN A 128 15.67 -11.99 -6.24
C GLN A 128 15.37 -12.49 -7.65
N ASP A 129 14.12 -12.80 -7.94
CA ASP A 129 13.66 -13.25 -9.27
C ASP A 129 13.93 -12.23 -10.39
N ARG A 130 14.25 -10.98 -10.04
CA ARG A 130 14.45 -9.85 -10.97
C ARG A 130 15.87 -9.31 -11.01
N ARG A 131 16.80 -9.88 -10.26
CA ARG A 131 18.17 -9.39 -10.22
C ARG A 131 18.86 -9.59 -11.58
N ALA A 132 19.16 -8.46 -12.24
CA ALA A 132 20.36 -8.40 -13.04
C ALA A 132 21.56 -8.52 -12.09
N ALA A 133 22.52 -9.38 -12.36
CA ALA A 133 23.52 -9.93 -11.44
C ALA A 133 24.42 -8.91 -10.68
N SER A 134 24.24 -7.60 -10.84
CA SER A 134 25.18 -6.59 -10.35
C SER A 134 24.61 -5.41 -9.55
N SER A 135 23.28 -5.28 -9.36
CA SER A 135 22.73 -4.11 -8.66
C SER A 135 21.92 -4.47 -7.42
N ARG A 136 22.13 -3.73 -6.32
CA ARG A 136 21.28 -3.82 -5.14
C ARG A 136 19.85 -3.40 -5.52
N PRO A 137 18.82 -4.23 -5.25
CA PRO A 137 17.45 -3.88 -5.59
C PRO A 137 16.98 -2.66 -4.78
N VAL A 138 16.08 -1.87 -5.37
CA VAL A 138 15.54 -0.66 -4.77
C VAL A 138 14.03 -0.78 -4.66
N ILE A 139 13.51 -0.41 -3.49
CA ILE A 139 12.08 -0.25 -3.23
C ILE A 139 11.78 1.24 -3.07
N VAL A 140 10.81 1.75 -3.82
CA VAL A 140 10.23 3.07 -3.61
C VAL A 140 9.06 2.93 -2.64
N ASN A 141 9.18 3.54 -1.47
CA ASN A 141 8.13 3.49 -0.47
C ASN A 141 7.10 4.60 -0.71
N LEU A 142 5.92 4.17 -1.16
CA LEU A 142 4.71 5.00 -1.30
C LEU A 142 3.64 4.63 -0.25
N ALA A 143 3.94 3.70 0.66
CA ALA A 143 3.03 3.31 1.73
C ALA A 143 3.01 4.37 2.86
N SER A 144 1.94 4.38 3.64
CA SER A 144 1.93 5.13 4.90
C SER A 144 2.89 4.50 5.91
N GLN A 145 3.32 5.27 6.92
CA GLN A 145 4.16 4.74 8.00
C GLN A 145 3.56 3.50 8.68
N GLU A 146 2.24 3.48 8.83
CA GLU A 146 1.49 2.34 9.36
C GLU A 146 1.75 1.06 8.54
N TYR A 147 1.61 1.13 7.23
CA TYR A 147 1.80 -0.03 6.36
C TYR A 147 3.28 -0.31 6.07
N ALA A 148 4.11 0.72 5.91
CA ALA A 148 5.55 0.56 5.68
C ALA A 148 6.24 -0.23 6.81
N LYS A 149 5.82 -0.03 8.06
CA LYS A 149 6.38 -0.69 9.25
C LYS A 149 6.37 -2.23 9.20
N VAL A 150 5.45 -2.85 8.48
CA VAL A 150 5.40 -4.31 8.35
C VAL A 150 6.30 -4.82 7.24
N ALA A 151 6.62 -3.99 6.25
CA ALA A 151 7.42 -4.32 5.09
C ALA A 151 8.91 -3.93 5.25
N LEU A 152 9.15 -2.74 5.80
CA LEU A 152 10.49 -2.18 5.97
C LEU A 152 11.13 -2.67 7.28
N ARG A 153 11.41 -3.97 7.34
CA ARG A 153 12.01 -4.65 8.49
C ARG A 153 13.54 -4.76 8.31
N PRO A 154 14.30 -4.98 9.39
CA PRO A 154 15.75 -5.24 9.28
C PRO A 154 16.11 -6.42 8.37
N SER A 155 15.19 -7.37 8.18
CA SER A 155 15.35 -8.51 7.28
C SER A 155 15.18 -8.17 5.79
N LEU A 156 14.74 -6.96 5.43
CA LEU A 156 14.60 -6.53 4.05
C LEU A 156 15.97 -6.26 3.42
N GLN A 157 16.25 -6.89 2.26
CA GLN A 157 17.55 -6.86 1.57
C GLN A 157 17.54 -5.89 0.38
N ALA A 158 16.84 -4.78 0.49
CA ALA A 158 16.75 -3.76 -0.55
C ALA A 158 17.17 -2.40 0.00
N ARG A 159 17.62 -1.51 -0.88
CA ARG A 159 17.64 -0.08 -0.60
C ARG A 159 16.22 0.44 -0.64
N VAL A 160 15.84 1.28 0.31
CA VAL A 160 14.51 1.90 0.36
C VAL A 160 14.64 3.39 0.08
N VAL A 161 13.82 3.90 -0.81
CA VAL A 161 13.67 5.34 -1.06
C VAL A 161 12.28 5.76 -0.62
N ASP A 162 12.20 6.61 0.39
CA ASP A 162 10.95 7.16 0.90
C ASP A 162 10.53 8.39 0.10
N CYS A 163 9.31 8.39 -0.46
CA CYS A 163 8.71 9.56 -1.11
C CYS A 163 7.74 10.26 -0.16
N GLN A 164 8.03 11.50 0.17
CA GLN A 164 7.19 12.37 0.99
C GLN A 164 6.55 13.46 0.14
N PHE A 165 5.27 13.74 0.36
CA PHE A 165 4.51 14.77 -0.34
C PHE A 165 4.06 15.84 0.64
N GLU A 166 4.43 17.09 0.35
CA GLU A 166 4.16 18.25 1.19
C GLU A 166 3.43 19.33 0.40
N ASP A 167 2.43 19.92 1.02
CA ASP A 167 1.66 21.04 0.50
C ASP A 167 1.98 22.32 1.27
N TRP A 168 2.02 23.44 0.56
CA TRP A 168 2.09 24.76 1.21
C TRP A 168 0.79 25.04 1.95
N LYS A 169 0.88 25.31 3.25
CA LYS A 169 -0.28 25.71 4.06
C LYS A 169 0.10 26.75 5.12
N GLY A 170 -0.48 27.95 4.97
CA GLY A 170 -0.13 29.08 5.81
C GLY A 170 1.24 29.64 5.43
N ASP A 171 2.24 29.36 6.23
CA ASP A 171 3.61 29.90 6.15
C ASP A 171 4.69 28.86 5.84
N ARG A 172 4.30 27.57 5.69
CA ARG A 172 5.26 26.46 5.54
C ARG A 172 4.71 25.27 4.75
N TYR A 173 5.63 24.44 4.27
CA TYR A 173 5.32 23.14 3.73
C TYR A 173 5.04 22.14 4.85
N LYS A 174 4.02 21.29 4.67
CA LYS A 174 3.68 20.21 5.59
C LYS A 174 2.92 19.09 4.89
N VAL A 175 3.02 17.89 5.45
CA VAL A 175 2.23 16.75 4.98
C VAL A 175 0.76 16.98 5.34
N ILE A 176 -0.10 17.05 4.33
CA ILE A 176 -1.56 17.04 4.50
C ILE A 176 -2.05 15.65 4.11
N SER A 177 -2.58 14.91 5.08
CA SER A 177 -2.87 13.48 4.96
C SER A 177 -3.63 13.10 3.68
N PHE A 178 -4.72 13.80 3.39
CA PHE A 178 -5.55 13.55 2.21
C PHE A 178 -4.75 13.76 0.91
N PHE A 179 -4.08 14.91 0.76
CA PHE A 179 -3.31 15.21 -0.44
C PHE A 179 -2.11 14.29 -0.61
N ALA A 180 -1.39 13.98 0.47
CA ALA A 180 -0.26 13.06 0.43
C ALA A 180 -0.67 11.63 0.04
N LYS A 181 -1.85 11.15 0.48
CA LYS A 181 -2.38 9.87 0.04
C LYS A 181 -2.64 9.86 -1.47
N ARG A 182 -3.35 10.87 -1.99
CA ARG A 182 -3.62 11.00 -3.41
C ARG A 182 -2.32 11.07 -4.24
N ALA A 183 -1.36 11.90 -3.82
CA ALA A 183 -0.08 12.07 -4.49
C ALA A 183 0.73 10.75 -4.60
N ARG A 184 0.69 9.88 -3.59
CA ARG A 184 1.28 8.53 -3.66
C ARG A 184 0.64 7.69 -4.77
N GLY A 185 -0.67 7.77 -4.92
CA GLY A 185 -1.39 7.11 -6.01
C GLY A 185 -0.99 7.66 -7.37
N LEU A 186 -0.91 8.99 -7.51
CA LEU A 186 -0.47 9.66 -8.73
C LEU A 186 0.96 9.24 -9.11
N MET A 187 1.89 9.16 -8.16
CA MET A 187 3.25 8.72 -8.43
C MET A 187 3.30 7.25 -8.86
N ALA A 188 2.53 6.38 -8.22
CA ALA A 188 2.43 4.99 -8.65
C ALA A 188 1.89 4.88 -10.10
N ARG A 189 0.85 5.65 -10.43
CA ARG A 189 0.31 5.73 -11.78
C ARG A 189 1.35 6.24 -12.77
N TRP A 190 2.01 7.33 -12.46
CA TRP A 190 3.04 7.92 -13.31
C TRP A 190 4.17 6.91 -13.59
N ALA A 191 4.65 6.21 -12.57
CA ALA A 191 5.66 5.18 -12.71
C ALA A 191 5.20 4.04 -13.64
N ILE A 192 3.95 3.64 -13.57
CA ILE A 192 3.35 2.62 -14.44
C ILE A 192 3.30 3.10 -15.89
N GLU A 193 2.75 4.29 -16.14
CA GLU A 193 2.57 4.85 -17.49
C GLU A 193 3.90 5.11 -18.19
N HIS A 194 4.93 5.54 -17.45
CA HIS A 194 6.29 5.82 -17.98
C HIS A 194 7.21 4.60 -17.97
N ARG A 195 6.74 3.42 -17.53
CA ARG A 195 7.56 2.19 -17.48
C ARG A 195 8.90 2.42 -16.80
N VAL A 196 8.88 3.07 -15.63
CA VAL A 196 10.08 3.47 -14.88
C VAL A 196 11.03 2.29 -14.70
N LYS A 197 12.25 2.43 -15.20
CA LYS A 197 13.33 1.43 -15.13
C LYS A 197 14.39 1.78 -14.08
N SER A 198 14.51 3.04 -13.75
CA SER A 198 15.44 3.56 -12.75
C SER A 198 14.70 4.48 -11.79
N VAL A 199 14.95 4.34 -10.50
CA VAL A 199 14.33 5.19 -9.48
C VAL A 199 14.57 6.67 -9.72
N LYS A 200 15.73 7.05 -10.31
CA LYS A 200 16.04 8.44 -10.64
C LYS A 200 15.03 9.08 -11.62
N GLN A 201 14.38 8.30 -12.46
CA GLN A 201 13.33 8.82 -13.35
C GLN A 201 12.13 9.40 -12.57
N LEU A 202 11.90 8.97 -11.32
CA LEU A 202 10.85 9.55 -10.49
C LEU A 202 11.14 11.01 -10.08
N HIS A 203 12.36 11.51 -10.26
CA HIS A 203 12.65 12.93 -10.07
C HIS A 203 11.89 13.82 -11.08
N ASP A 204 11.51 13.26 -12.23
CA ASP A 204 10.75 13.97 -13.27
C ASP A 204 9.24 13.98 -12.99
N PHE A 205 8.82 13.39 -11.87
CA PHE A 205 7.40 13.37 -11.49
C PHE A 205 6.88 14.79 -11.27
N GLN A 206 5.89 15.19 -12.09
CA GLN A 206 5.23 16.49 -12.02
C GLN A 206 3.73 16.31 -12.26
N GLN A 207 3.00 15.82 -11.26
CA GLN A 207 1.55 15.67 -11.34
C GLN A 207 0.85 16.55 -10.31
N GLU A 208 -0.25 17.16 -10.70
CA GLU A 208 -1.04 18.05 -9.86
C GLU A 208 -0.21 19.14 -9.15
N GLY A 209 0.87 19.60 -9.77
CA GLY A 209 1.73 20.66 -9.23
C GLY A 209 2.80 20.19 -8.22
N TYR A 210 2.91 18.90 -7.93
CA TYR A 210 4.04 18.37 -7.16
C TYR A 210 5.30 18.31 -8.01
N ALA A 211 6.42 18.73 -7.45
CA ALA A 211 7.75 18.57 -8.03
C ALA A 211 8.76 18.23 -6.94
N LEU A 212 9.84 17.55 -7.31
CA LEU A 212 10.94 17.23 -6.40
C LEU A 212 11.59 18.53 -5.88
N ASP A 213 11.71 18.67 -4.57
CA ASP A 213 12.51 19.70 -3.94
C ASP A 213 13.84 19.11 -3.48
N ALA A 214 14.87 19.28 -4.30
CA ALA A 214 16.21 18.76 -4.04
C ALA A 214 16.86 19.37 -2.79
N SER A 215 16.47 20.59 -2.39
CA SER A 215 17.09 21.29 -1.26
C SER A 215 16.76 20.66 0.11
N VAL A 216 15.69 19.88 0.17
CA VAL A 216 15.20 19.18 1.40
C VAL A 216 15.15 17.67 1.25
N SER A 217 15.58 17.17 0.09
CA SER A 217 15.68 15.75 -0.21
C SER A 217 17.07 15.21 0.17
N SER A 218 17.16 13.92 0.41
CA SER A 218 18.41 13.19 0.62
C SER A 218 18.45 11.97 -0.29
N GLU A 219 19.53 11.17 -0.23
CA GLU A 219 19.71 9.98 -1.06
C GLU A 219 18.52 9.00 -0.97
N ASP A 220 18.02 8.75 0.24
CA ASP A 220 16.96 7.77 0.52
C ASP A 220 15.63 8.40 0.97
N ARG A 221 15.52 9.71 0.92
CA ARG A 221 14.28 10.44 1.24
C ARG A 221 14.07 11.55 0.24
N TRP A 222 13.06 11.43 -0.60
CA TRP A 222 12.70 12.40 -1.62
C TRP A 222 11.43 13.14 -1.22
N VAL A 223 11.51 14.48 -1.24
CA VAL A 223 10.40 15.37 -0.86
C VAL A 223 9.87 16.05 -2.10
N PHE A 224 8.62 15.77 -2.40
CA PHE A 224 7.87 16.42 -3.48
C PHE A 224 6.96 17.48 -2.87
N ARG A 225 7.08 18.70 -3.36
CA ARG A 225 6.35 19.86 -2.82
C ARG A 225 5.40 20.43 -3.84
N ARG A 226 4.27 20.89 -3.33
CA ARG A 226 3.26 21.57 -4.10
C ARG A 226 2.87 22.88 -3.42
N ARG A 227 2.80 23.96 -4.22
CA ARG A 227 2.20 25.21 -3.80
C ARG A 227 1.07 25.53 -4.76
N VAL A 228 -0.16 25.32 -4.30
CA VAL A 228 -1.36 25.76 -5.02
C VAL A 228 -1.57 27.23 -4.67
N ALA A 229 -1.77 28.08 -5.68
CA ALA A 229 -2.07 29.49 -5.55
C ALA A 229 -3.43 29.71 -4.87
#